data_a4d3e3bb5575c8dcf0f3af6719252ee4
#
_entry.id   a4d3e3bb5575c8dcf0f3af6719252ee4
#
_cell.length_a   1.000
_cell.length_b   1.000
_cell.length_c   1.000
_cell.angle_alpha   90.00
_cell.angle_beta   90.00
_cell.angle_gamma   90.00
#
_symmetry.space_group_name_H-M   'P 1'
#
loop_
_entity.id
_entity.type
_entity.pdbx_description
1 polymer ?
#
loop_
_entity_poly.entity_id
_entity_poly.type
_entity_poly.pdbx_seq_one_letter_code
_entity_poly.pdbx_strand_id
1 'polypeptide(L)'
;SSGKVYPLPVIDKIYDEKIDQTYRAVWLENDYLRVMILPELGGRVQRAYDKTNGYDFVYYNEVIKPALVGLVGPWISGGIEFNWPQHHRPSTFMPVDHTIVENPDGSKTVRVSVVDRMYGTKSMASFTLHPGRAYLEIKGQLYNPTSLPQTFLWWANPAVAVNDHTQSIFPPDVHAVMDHGKRAVSRFPIATGTYYKYDYGAGVDISRYRNIPVPTSYMAYHSDYNFVGGYDYGVEAGVLHIADHHVSPGKKQWTWGCGDFGQAWDRNLTDESGLYIELMTGMYTDNQPDFTWLKPYEEKTFTQAFMPYKKVGAVKNASLDAALGLERCLPKNCLYQHNT
;
A
#
# COMPACT_ATOMS: atom_id res chain seq x y z
N SER A 1 -12.73 -10.26 -21.02
CA SER A 1 -13.53 -9.42 -20.14
C SER A 1 -14.97 -9.89 -20.18
N SER A 2 -15.64 -9.94 -19.05
CA SER A 2 -17.08 -10.16 -19.01
C SER A 2 -17.75 -8.87 -19.45
N GLY A 3 -18.84 -8.90 -20.24
CA GLY A 3 -19.63 -7.72 -20.59
C GLY A 3 -20.20 -6.93 -19.39
N LYS A 4 -19.77 -7.25 -18.17
CA LYS A 4 -20.16 -6.59 -16.91
C LYS A 4 -19.31 -5.35 -16.55
N VAL A 5 -18.44 -4.89 -17.44
CA VAL A 5 -17.60 -3.71 -17.22
C VAL A 5 -18.27 -2.38 -17.63
N TYR A 6 -19.42 -2.43 -18.31
CA TYR A 6 -20.17 -1.23 -18.65
C TYR A 6 -20.48 -0.39 -17.38
N PRO A 7 -20.31 0.93 -17.40
CA PRO A 7 -19.97 1.81 -18.53
C PRO A 7 -18.47 2.07 -18.74
N LEU A 8 -17.61 1.22 -18.27
CA LEU A 8 -16.16 1.33 -18.46
C LEU A 8 -15.76 0.72 -19.82
N PRO A 9 -14.62 1.12 -20.40
CA PRO A 9 -14.09 0.52 -21.62
C PRO A 9 -13.84 -0.98 -21.46
N VAL A 10 -14.13 -1.74 -22.50
CA VAL A 10 -13.80 -3.17 -22.59
C VAL A 10 -12.39 -3.29 -23.17
N ILE A 11 -11.56 -4.13 -22.54
CA ILE A 11 -10.26 -4.49 -23.10
C ILE A 11 -10.47 -5.59 -24.13
N ASP A 12 -10.25 -5.26 -25.40
CA ASP A 12 -10.47 -6.14 -26.55
C ASP A 12 -9.16 -6.71 -27.11
N LYS A 13 -8.01 -6.14 -26.76
CA LYS A 13 -6.70 -6.59 -27.20
C LYS A 13 -5.62 -6.36 -26.14
N ILE A 14 -4.75 -7.35 -25.99
CA ILE A 14 -3.52 -7.28 -25.21
C ILE A 14 -2.36 -7.43 -26.17
N TYR A 15 -1.30 -6.65 -25.98
CA TYR A 15 -0.09 -6.65 -26.79
C TYR A 15 1.05 -7.27 -25.96
N ASP A 16 1.90 -8.04 -26.64
CA ASP A 16 3.12 -8.63 -26.04
C ASP A 16 4.38 -7.80 -26.37
N GLU A 17 4.23 -6.74 -27.15
CA GLU A 17 5.33 -5.87 -27.54
C GLU A 17 5.53 -4.77 -26.51
N LYS A 18 6.77 -4.58 -26.08
CA LYS A 18 7.20 -3.44 -25.29
C LYS A 18 7.47 -2.26 -26.22
N ILE A 19 6.86 -1.13 -25.91
CA ILE A 19 7.04 0.12 -26.64
C ILE A 19 7.41 1.25 -25.67
N ASP A 20 8.09 2.27 -26.15
CA ASP A 20 8.30 3.51 -25.40
C ASP A 20 7.00 4.32 -25.42
N GLN A 21 6.50 4.63 -24.23
CA GLN A 21 5.28 5.43 -24.05
C GLN A 21 5.57 6.63 -23.16
N THR A 22 5.25 7.81 -23.65
CA THR A 22 5.39 9.05 -22.85
C THR A 22 4.15 9.26 -22.00
N TYR A 23 4.36 9.48 -20.69
CA TYR A 23 3.34 9.88 -19.74
C TYR A 23 3.68 11.23 -19.11
N ARG A 24 2.66 12.03 -18.86
CA ARG A 24 2.82 13.26 -18.08
C ARG A 24 2.96 12.90 -16.61
N ALA A 25 4.10 13.21 -16.01
CA ALA A 25 4.34 13.04 -14.58
C ALA A 25 4.22 14.39 -13.86
N VAL A 26 3.57 14.37 -12.69
CA VAL A 26 3.60 15.48 -11.74
C VAL A 26 4.53 15.10 -10.60
N TRP A 27 5.52 15.95 -10.33
CA TRP A 27 6.50 15.74 -9.27
C TRP A 27 6.21 16.64 -8.08
N LEU A 28 6.16 16.04 -6.88
CA LEU A 28 6.25 16.74 -5.61
C LEU A 28 7.64 16.50 -5.02
N GLU A 29 8.29 17.55 -4.57
CA GLU A 29 9.63 17.47 -3.99
C GLU A 29 9.79 18.46 -2.85
N ASN A 30 10.44 18.01 -1.76
CA ASN A 30 10.96 18.85 -0.68
C ASN A 30 12.43 18.44 -0.37
N ASP A 31 12.98 18.87 0.75
CA ASP A 31 14.37 18.57 1.12
C ASP A 31 14.63 17.07 1.29
N TYR A 32 13.64 16.30 1.68
CA TYR A 32 13.75 14.89 2.05
C TYR A 32 13.21 13.92 1.00
N LEU A 33 12.07 14.24 0.40
CA LEU A 33 11.30 13.32 -0.42
C LEU A 33 11.11 13.84 -1.84
N ARG A 34 11.04 12.89 -2.77
CA ARG A 34 10.61 13.12 -4.15
C ARG A 34 9.57 12.10 -4.56
N VAL A 35 8.40 12.57 -5.02
CA VAL A 35 7.23 11.73 -5.31
C VAL A 35 6.76 11.98 -6.73
N MET A 36 6.55 10.92 -7.50
CA MET A 36 6.01 10.94 -8.87
C MET A 36 4.55 10.50 -8.88
N ILE A 37 3.69 11.31 -9.45
CA ILE A 37 2.27 11.04 -9.62
C ILE A 37 1.96 10.98 -11.11
N LEU A 38 1.18 9.97 -11.54
CA LEU A 38 0.78 9.79 -12.93
C LEU A 38 -0.73 10.00 -13.10
N PRO A 39 -1.19 11.22 -13.45
CA PRO A 39 -2.61 11.50 -13.65
C PRO A 39 -3.24 10.67 -14.79
N GLU A 40 -2.47 10.33 -15.83
CA GLU A 40 -2.93 9.55 -16.97
C GLU A 40 -3.15 8.07 -16.64
N LEU A 41 -2.60 7.60 -15.51
CA LEU A 41 -2.73 6.22 -15.03
C LEU A 41 -3.40 6.19 -13.65
N GLY A 42 -4.65 6.61 -13.59
CA GLY A 42 -5.48 6.56 -12.37
C GLY A 42 -5.06 7.52 -11.27
N GLY A 43 -4.13 8.44 -11.50
CA GLY A 43 -3.62 9.36 -10.48
C GLY A 43 -2.82 8.68 -9.38
N ARG A 44 -2.18 7.55 -9.71
CA ARG A 44 -1.36 6.77 -8.78
C ARG A 44 -0.07 7.49 -8.39
N VAL A 45 0.42 7.22 -7.20
CA VAL A 45 1.82 7.49 -6.85
C VAL A 45 2.67 6.39 -7.50
N GLN A 46 3.44 6.72 -8.52
CA GLN A 46 4.27 5.74 -9.25
C GLN A 46 5.61 5.49 -8.56
N ARG A 47 6.18 6.50 -7.92
CA ARG A 47 7.43 6.44 -7.20
C ARG A 47 7.39 7.33 -5.97
N ALA A 48 7.97 6.87 -4.86
CA ALA A 48 8.21 7.69 -3.69
C ALA A 48 9.61 7.38 -3.14
N TYR A 49 10.46 8.39 -3.14
CA TYR A 49 11.90 8.27 -2.95
C TYR A 49 12.38 9.12 -1.78
N ASP A 50 13.12 8.51 -0.86
CA ASP A 50 13.84 9.18 0.23
C ASP A 50 15.22 9.61 -0.27
N LYS A 51 15.40 10.92 -0.42
CA LYS A 51 16.65 11.54 -0.88
C LYS A 51 17.79 11.40 0.13
N THR A 52 17.47 11.13 1.39
CA THR A 52 18.47 11.12 2.49
C THR A 52 19.30 9.85 2.53
N ASN A 53 18.83 8.77 1.92
CA ASN A 53 19.53 7.48 1.85
C ASN A 53 19.43 6.77 0.50
N GLY A 54 18.80 7.41 -0.50
CA GLY A 54 18.69 6.83 -1.82
C GLY A 54 17.69 5.66 -1.90
N TYR A 55 16.66 5.65 -1.03
CA TYR A 55 15.73 4.53 -0.89
C TYR A 55 14.37 4.82 -1.50
N ASP A 56 13.93 3.96 -2.44
CA ASP A 56 12.54 3.94 -2.89
C ASP A 56 11.68 3.26 -1.83
N PHE A 57 11.01 4.04 -0.97
CA PHE A 57 10.16 3.50 0.10
C PHE A 57 8.81 3.00 -0.39
N VAL A 58 8.52 3.21 -1.65
CA VAL A 58 7.44 2.59 -2.42
C VAL A 58 8.08 1.93 -3.63
N TYR A 59 7.80 0.65 -3.85
CA TYR A 59 8.35 -0.13 -4.95
C TYR A 59 8.11 0.58 -6.29
N TYR A 60 9.19 0.94 -6.94
CA TYR A 60 9.17 1.56 -8.27
C TYR A 60 9.26 0.47 -9.33
N ASN A 61 8.17 0.24 -10.05
CA ASN A 61 8.19 -0.59 -11.24
C ASN A 61 8.58 0.28 -12.44
N GLU A 62 9.68 -0.06 -13.07
CA GLU A 62 10.25 0.69 -14.20
C GLU A 62 9.43 0.55 -15.49
N VAL A 63 8.55 -0.44 -15.54
CA VAL A 63 7.69 -0.69 -16.69
C VAL A 63 6.22 -0.57 -16.32
N ILE A 64 5.41 -0.06 -17.23
CA ILE A 64 3.95 -0.13 -17.14
C ILE A 64 3.52 -1.40 -17.86
N LYS A 65 3.28 -2.46 -17.10
CA LYS A 65 2.96 -3.80 -17.60
C LYS A 65 1.61 -4.25 -17.04
N PRO A 66 0.50 -3.93 -17.72
CA PRO A 66 -0.83 -4.26 -17.25
C PRO A 66 -1.04 -5.76 -17.18
N ALA A 67 -1.52 -6.25 -16.03
CA ALA A 67 -1.91 -7.65 -15.84
C ALA A 67 -3.42 -7.75 -15.60
N LEU A 68 -4.05 -8.84 -16.07
CA LEU A 68 -5.49 -9.05 -15.92
C LEU A 68 -5.83 -9.62 -14.54
N VAL A 69 -5.62 -8.81 -13.51
CA VAL A 69 -5.85 -9.16 -12.10
C VAL A 69 -7.13 -8.50 -11.57
N GLY A 70 -7.43 -7.27 -12.01
CA GLY A 70 -8.57 -6.51 -11.54
C GLY A 70 -9.93 -7.06 -12.00
N LEU A 71 -10.99 -6.77 -11.26
CA LEU A 71 -12.36 -7.20 -11.58
C LEU A 71 -12.86 -6.69 -12.94
N VAL A 72 -12.40 -5.53 -13.36
CA VAL A 72 -12.78 -4.90 -14.63
C VAL A 72 -11.68 -4.98 -15.70
N GLY A 73 -10.59 -5.68 -15.43
CA GLY A 73 -9.52 -5.94 -16.40
C GLY A 73 -8.13 -5.63 -15.88
N PRO A 74 -7.37 -4.75 -16.57
CA PRO A 74 -5.97 -4.53 -16.27
C PRO A 74 -5.75 -3.92 -14.90
N TRP A 75 -4.63 -4.30 -14.32
CA TRP A 75 -4.06 -3.73 -13.11
C TRP A 75 -2.57 -3.52 -13.33
N ILE A 76 -2.02 -2.47 -12.76
CA ILE A 76 -0.62 -2.08 -12.90
C ILE A 76 0.06 -2.22 -11.56
N SER A 77 1.12 -3.02 -11.47
CA SER A 77 1.89 -3.25 -10.24
C SER A 77 2.82 -2.07 -9.91
N GLY A 78 3.24 -2.02 -8.66
CA GLY A 78 4.15 -1.00 -8.14
C GLY A 78 3.43 0.29 -7.73
N GLY A 79 4.18 1.20 -7.10
CA GLY A 79 3.62 2.46 -6.62
C GLY A 79 2.59 2.32 -5.52
N ILE A 80 1.70 3.29 -5.39
CA ILE A 80 0.52 3.23 -4.52
C ILE A 80 -0.74 3.36 -5.36
N GLU A 81 -1.55 2.31 -5.36
CA GLU A 81 -2.93 2.36 -5.86
C GLU A 81 -3.87 2.71 -4.71
N PHE A 82 -4.85 3.57 -4.97
CA PHE A 82 -5.93 3.87 -4.04
C PHE A 82 -7.21 3.19 -4.54
N ASN A 83 -7.62 2.12 -3.89
CA ASN A 83 -8.81 1.37 -4.28
C ASN A 83 -10.06 2.20 -3.99
N TRP A 84 -10.88 2.45 -5.03
CA TRP A 84 -12.14 3.19 -4.97
C TRP A 84 -12.98 2.96 -6.23
N PRO A 85 -14.27 2.75 -6.14
CA PRO A 85 -15.10 2.44 -4.95
C PRO A 85 -14.94 1.00 -4.51
N GLN A 86 -14.16 0.22 -5.21
CA GLN A 86 -13.83 -1.18 -4.97
C GLN A 86 -12.36 -1.47 -5.32
N HIS A 87 -11.85 -2.61 -4.96
CA HIS A 87 -10.56 -3.11 -5.38
C HIS A 87 -10.71 -3.94 -6.68
N HIS A 88 -9.82 -3.96 -7.57
CA HIS A 88 -8.86 -2.89 -7.84
C HIS A 88 -9.60 -1.77 -8.51
N ARG A 89 -9.11 -0.54 -8.36
CA ARG A 89 -9.80 0.63 -8.86
C ARG A 89 -10.17 0.49 -10.35
N PRO A 90 -11.44 0.68 -10.75
CA PRO A 90 -11.85 0.52 -12.15
C PRO A 90 -11.12 1.45 -13.12
N SER A 91 -10.71 2.63 -12.65
CA SER A 91 -9.98 3.63 -13.44
C SER A 91 -8.47 3.59 -13.24
N THR A 92 -7.89 2.50 -12.72
CA THR A 92 -6.45 2.43 -12.38
C THR A 92 -5.51 2.71 -13.57
N PHE A 93 -5.97 2.45 -14.79
CA PHE A 93 -5.22 2.66 -16.03
C PHE A 93 -5.81 3.78 -16.92
N MET A 94 -6.74 4.58 -16.38
CA MET A 94 -7.43 5.65 -17.11
C MET A 94 -6.99 7.02 -16.58
N PRO A 95 -7.01 8.06 -17.42
CA PRO A 95 -6.77 9.42 -16.98
C PRO A 95 -7.78 9.87 -15.94
N VAL A 96 -7.31 10.65 -14.98
CA VAL A 96 -8.12 11.32 -13.95
C VAL A 96 -7.86 12.82 -13.99
N ASP A 97 -8.82 13.59 -13.46
CA ASP A 97 -8.63 15.03 -13.28
C ASP A 97 -7.57 15.29 -12.20
N HIS A 98 -6.76 16.33 -12.40
CA HIS A 98 -5.77 16.72 -11.40
C HIS A 98 -5.60 18.23 -11.31
N THR A 99 -5.14 18.69 -10.14
CA THR A 99 -4.85 20.09 -9.85
C THR A 99 -3.63 20.18 -8.94
N ILE A 100 -2.78 21.17 -9.18
CA ILE A 100 -1.63 21.48 -8.34
C ILE A 100 -1.98 22.70 -7.49
N VAL A 101 -1.73 22.64 -6.19
CA VAL A 101 -2.03 23.69 -5.22
C VAL A 101 -0.77 24.03 -4.43
N GLU A 102 -0.42 25.30 -4.39
CA GLU A 102 0.57 25.86 -3.47
C GLU A 102 -0.18 26.43 -2.25
N ASN A 103 0.11 25.88 -1.08
CA ASN A 103 -0.59 26.24 0.14
C ASN A 103 0.13 27.41 0.85
N PRO A 104 -0.60 28.23 1.65
CA PRO A 104 0.00 29.38 2.35
C PRO A 104 1.11 29.03 3.34
N ASP A 105 1.12 27.81 3.86
CA ASP A 105 2.16 27.27 4.76
C ASP A 105 3.44 26.80 4.03
N GLY A 106 3.48 26.96 2.70
CA GLY A 106 4.58 26.54 1.84
C GLY A 106 4.51 25.08 1.42
N SER A 107 3.55 24.31 1.91
CA SER A 107 3.33 22.95 1.42
C SER A 107 2.75 22.95 0.00
N LYS A 108 2.99 21.87 -0.73
CA LYS A 108 2.49 21.70 -2.10
C LYS A 108 1.67 20.44 -2.19
N THR A 109 0.53 20.56 -2.87
CA THR A 109 -0.45 19.47 -2.99
C THR A 109 -0.77 19.18 -4.44
N VAL A 110 -0.75 17.90 -4.82
CA VAL A 110 -1.39 17.41 -6.05
C VAL A 110 -2.69 16.75 -5.66
N ARG A 111 -3.80 17.20 -6.25
CA ARG A 111 -5.11 16.58 -6.09
C ARG A 111 -5.45 15.80 -7.34
N VAL A 112 -5.91 14.57 -7.17
CA VAL A 112 -6.43 13.73 -8.25
C VAL A 112 -7.86 13.34 -7.91
N SER A 113 -8.76 13.38 -8.88
CA SER A 113 -10.18 13.08 -8.64
C SER A 113 -10.83 12.34 -9.79
N VAL A 114 -11.82 11.53 -9.45
CA VAL A 114 -12.62 10.80 -10.41
C VAL A 114 -14.06 10.65 -9.90
N VAL A 115 -15.01 10.71 -10.83
CA VAL A 115 -16.39 10.28 -10.60
C VAL A 115 -16.48 8.85 -11.11
N ASP A 116 -16.85 7.92 -10.24
CA ASP A 116 -17.10 6.54 -10.65
C ASP A 116 -18.34 6.46 -11.52
N ARG A 117 -18.19 5.88 -12.70
CA ARG A 117 -19.27 5.81 -13.69
C ARG A 117 -20.32 4.75 -13.36
N MET A 118 -20.00 3.79 -12.49
CA MET A 118 -20.91 2.71 -12.12
C MET A 118 -21.89 3.11 -11.00
N TYR A 119 -21.37 3.85 -10.01
CA TYR A 119 -22.13 4.20 -8.80
C TYR A 119 -22.42 5.70 -8.69
N GLY A 120 -21.80 6.52 -9.52
CA GLY A 120 -21.94 7.97 -9.48
C GLY A 120 -21.25 8.65 -8.31
N THR A 121 -20.50 7.92 -7.51
CA THR A 121 -19.77 8.46 -6.36
C THR A 121 -18.49 9.15 -6.78
N LYS A 122 -18.04 10.16 -6.01
CA LYS A 122 -16.82 10.91 -6.30
C LYS A 122 -15.75 10.62 -5.25
N SER A 123 -14.52 10.42 -5.71
CA SER A 123 -13.35 10.39 -4.85
C SER A 123 -12.34 11.45 -5.25
N MET A 124 -11.61 11.96 -4.25
CA MET A 124 -10.43 12.78 -4.44
C MET A 124 -9.34 12.31 -3.48
N ALA A 125 -8.14 12.12 -4.00
CA ALA A 125 -6.92 11.94 -3.22
C ALA A 125 -6.04 13.17 -3.37
N SER A 126 -5.59 13.74 -2.26
CA SER A 126 -4.67 14.86 -2.22
C SER A 126 -3.34 14.38 -1.67
N PHE A 127 -2.26 14.57 -2.41
CA PHE A 127 -0.90 14.22 -2.05
C PHE A 127 -0.16 15.47 -1.66
N THR A 128 0.32 15.58 -0.42
CA THR A 128 0.95 16.80 0.08
C THR A 128 2.33 16.50 0.64
N LEU A 129 3.31 17.34 0.27
CA LEU A 129 4.60 17.41 0.92
C LEU A 129 4.72 18.75 1.67
N HIS A 130 5.04 18.65 2.96
CA HIS A 130 5.22 19.79 3.84
C HIS A 130 6.71 20.18 3.92
N PRO A 131 7.04 21.48 4.03
CA PRO A 131 8.41 21.94 4.31
C PRO A 131 8.92 21.32 5.62
N GLY A 132 10.15 20.83 5.61
CA GLY A 132 10.80 20.29 6.80
C GLY A 132 10.23 18.96 7.33
N ARG A 133 9.39 18.26 6.53
CA ARG A 133 8.79 16.97 6.92
C ARG A 133 9.17 15.86 5.96
N ALA A 134 9.44 14.67 6.50
CA ALA A 134 9.87 13.49 5.75
C ALA A 134 8.75 12.45 5.63
N TYR A 135 7.52 12.88 5.32
CA TYR A 135 6.39 11.99 5.03
C TYR A 135 5.54 12.54 3.87
N LEU A 136 4.92 11.65 3.15
CA LEU A 136 3.89 11.94 2.16
C LEU A 136 2.53 11.88 2.85
N GLU A 137 1.87 13.02 2.99
CA GLU A 137 0.50 13.08 3.48
C GLU A 137 -0.50 12.81 2.34
N ILE A 138 -1.51 12.01 2.64
CA ILE A 138 -2.60 11.71 1.74
C ILE A 138 -3.91 12.04 2.43
N LYS A 139 -4.66 13.00 1.88
CA LYS A 139 -6.03 13.29 2.31
C LYS A 139 -7.01 12.69 1.32
N GLY A 140 -7.86 11.79 1.79
CA GLY A 140 -8.97 11.24 1.03
C GLY A 140 -10.25 12.02 1.26
N GLN A 141 -11.02 12.21 0.19
CA GLN A 141 -12.38 12.78 0.21
C GLN A 141 -13.30 11.91 -0.62
N LEU A 142 -14.36 11.41 -0.02
CA LEU A 142 -15.31 10.49 -0.62
C LEU A 142 -16.70 11.10 -0.51
N TYR A 143 -17.38 11.24 -1.64
CA TYR A 143 -18.69 11.90 -1.69
C TYR A 143 -19.70 11.06 -2.46
N ASN A 144 -20.87 10.86 -1.88
CA ASN A 144 -22.03 10.26 -2.51
C ASN A 144 -23.03 11.37 -2.92
N PRO A 145 -23.04 11.83 -4.18
CA PRO A 145 -23.99 12.85 -4.64
C PRO A 145 -25.38 12.29 -4.94
N THR A 146 -25.64 11.00 -4.75
CA THR A 146 -26.88 10.35 -5.10
C THR A 146 -27.87 10.33 -3.95
N SER A 147 -29.15 10.14 -4.26
CA SER A 147 -30.23 10.01 -3.27
C SER A 147 -30.34 8.62 -2.64
N LEU A 148 -29.47 7.69 -3.02
CA LEU A 148 -29.42 6.33 -2.49
C LEU A 148 -28.12 6.10 -1.72
N PRO A 149 -28.12 5.27 -0.66
CA PRO A 149 -26.88 4.83 -0.04
C PRO A 149 -26.00 4.10 -1.05
N GLN A 150 -24.70 4.36 -1.01
CA GLN A 150 -23.71 3.71 -1.87
C GLN A 150 -22.66 3.01 -1.03
N THR A 151 -22.26 1.82 -1.43
CA THR A 151 -21.13 1.13 -0.82
C THR A 151 -19.82 1.71 -1.29
N PHE A 152 -18.80 1.64 -0.45
CA PHE A 152 -17.43 1.91 -0.84
C PHE A 152 -16.44 0.99 -0.14
N LEU A 153 -15.28 0.90 -0.75
CA LEU A 153 -14.08 0.31 -0.20
C LEU A 153 -12.93 1.28 -0.50
N TRP A 154 -12.19 1.70 0.53
CA TRP A 154 -10.95 2.43 0.34
C TRP A 154 -9.80 1.69 1.00
N TRP A 155 -8.87 1.25 0.18
CA TRP A 155 -7.58 0.76 0.61
C TRP A 155 -6.49 1.54 -0.11
N ALA A 156 -5.52 2.05 0.65
CA ALA A 156 -4.24 2.45 0.08
C ALA A 156 -3.39 1.20 -0.08
N ASN A 157 -2.96 0.95 -1.30
CA ASN A 157 -2.24 -0.27 -1.68
C ASN A 157 -0.81 0.07 -2.13
N PRO A 158 0.11 0.38 -1.20
CA PRO A 158 1.52 0.56 -1.54
C PRO A 158 2.18 -0.77 -1.82
N ALA A 159 2.89 -0.84 -2.93
CA ALA A 159 3.84 -1.90 -3.17
C ALA A 159 5.15 -1.58 -2.45
N VAL A 160 5.78 -2.58 -1.85
CA VAL A 160 7.05 -2.47 -1.13
C VAL A 160 7.99 -3.56 -1.61
N ALA A 161 9.18 -3.18 -2.07
CA ALA A 161 10.19 -4.13 -2.54
C ALA A 161 10.58 -5.11 -1.43
N VAL A 162 10.79 -6.38 -1.79
CA VAL A 162 11.15 -7.42 -0.84
C VAL A 162 12.30 -8.29 -1.30
N ASN A 163 12.98 -8.84 -0.31
CA ASN A 163 14.05 -9.83 -0.45
C ASN A 163 14.11 -10.69 0.83
N ASP A 164 15.10 -11.56 0.96
CA ASP A 164 15.26 -12.44 2.12
C ASP A 164 15.48 -11.71 3.46
N HIS A 165 15.81 -10.42 3.43
CA HIS A 165 16.06 -9.58 4.61
C HIS A 165 14.84 -8.75 5.02
N THR A 166 13.73 -8.80 4.26
CA THR A 166 12.55 -7.98 4.54
C THR A 166 11.61 -8.60 5.56
N GLN A 167 11.03 -7.72 6.37
CA GLN A 167 10.03 -8.05 7.39
C GLN A 167 8.86 -7.07 7.34
N SER A 168 7.64 -7.59 7.39
CA SER A 168 6.45 -6.76 7.62
C SER A 168 6.36 -6.38 9.10
N ILE A 169 6.14 -5.11 9.36
CA ILE A 169 6.10 -4.54 10.70
C ILE A 169 4.65 -4.25 11.07
N PHE A 170 4.02 -5.22 11.72
CA PHE A 170 2.70 -5.03 12.33
C PHE A 170 2.86 -4.54 13.77
N PRO A 171 1.85 -3.82 14.31
CA PRO A 171 1.85 -3.41 15.70
C PRO A 171 1.99 -4.58 16.68
N PRO A 172 2.53 -4.35 17.89
CA PRO A 172 2.81 -5.42 18.84
C PRO A 172 1.57 -6.10 19.44
N ASP A 173 0.39 -5.52 19.29
CA ASP A 173 -0.90 -6.08 19.72
C ASP A 173 -1.56 -6.97 18.64
N VAL A 174 -0.96 -7.09 17.46
CA VAL A 174 -1.46 -7.99 16.41
C VAL A 174 -1.00 -9.42 16.71
N HIS A 175 -1.92 -10.24 17.19
CA HIS A 175 -1.67 -11.64 17.57
C HIS A 175 -2.31 -12.66 16.63
N ALA A 176 -3.18 -12.21 15.74
CA ALA A 176 -3.86 -13.04 14.76
C ALA A 176 -4.04 -12.30 13.43
N VAL A 177 -4.01 -13.06 12.36
CA VAL A 177 -4.25 -12.59 10.99
C VAL A 177 -5.22 -13.51 10.26
N MET A 178 -5.89 -12.95 9.26
CA MET A 178 -6.86 -13.66 8.44
C MET A 178 -6.56 -13.46 6.95
N ASP A 179 -6.70 -14.52 6.16
CA ASP A 179 -6.68 -14.42 4.70
C ASP A 179 -8.02 -13.88 4.17
N HIS A 180 -7.99 -12.91 3.28
CA HIS A 180 -9.21 -12.27 2.75
C HIS A 180 -10.03 -13.17 1.83
N GLY A 181 -9.39 -14.10 1.12
CA GLY A 181 -10.05 -14.96 0.13
C GLY A 181 -10.79 -16.13 0.74
N LYS A 182 -10.11 -16.94 1.56
CA LYS A 182 -10.62 -18.15 2.19
C LYS A 182 -11.00 -18.00 3.65
N ARG A 183 -10.75 -16.84 4.23
CA ARG A 183 -11.01 -16.54 5.66
C ARG A 183 -10.27 -17.52 6.61
N ALA A 184 -9.15 -18.09 6.14
CA ALA A 184 -8.26 -18.84 7.00
C ALA A 184 -7.66 -17.93 8.06
N VAL A 185 -7.46 -18.44 9.28
CA VAL A 185 -6.95 -17.67 10.42
C VAL A 185 -5.64 -18.31 10.91
N SER A 186 -4.68 -17.50 11.28
CA SER A 186 -3.42 -17.91 11.89
C SER A 186 -3.05 -17.02 13.05
N ARG A 187 -2.26 -17.56 13.98
CA ARG A 187 -1.49 -16.75 14.92
C ARG A 187 -0.45 -15.92 14.15
N PHE A 188 -0.08 -14.80 14.72
CA PHE A 188 0.91 -13.89 14.14
C PHE A 188 1.85 -13.35 15.24
N PRO A 189 3.16 -13.19 15.01
CA PRO A 189 3.86 -13.46 13.75
C PRO A 189 4.21 -14.95 13.52
N ILE A 190 4.09 -15.81 14.54
CA ILE A 190 4.43 -17.23 14.43
C ILE A 190 3.19 -18.02 14.04
N ALA A 191 3.12 -18.41 12.76
CA ALA A 191 2.10 -19.33 12.26
C ALA A 191 2.43 -20.78 12.66
N THR A 192 1.40 -21.55 13.00
CA THR A 192 1.52 -23.00 13.30
C THR A 192 0.46 -23.76 12.55
N GLY A 193 0.77 -25.00 12.13
CA GLY A 193 -0.14 -25.82 11.33
C GLY A 193 -0.46 -25.17 9.98
N THR A 194 -1.62 -25.53 9.43
CA THR A 194 -2.00 -25.07 8.08
C THR A 194 -2.63 -23.68 8.12
N TYR A 195 -2.06 -22.77 7.34
CA TYR A 195 -2.66 -21.49 7.02
C TYR A 195 -2.86 -21.38 5.51
N TYR A 196 -4.10 -21.16 5.10
CA TYR A 196 -4.53 -21.07 3.71
C TYR A 196 -4.14 -22.32 2.91
N LYS A 197 -3.02 -22.35 2.20
CA LYS A 197 -2.57 -23.44 1.34
C LYS A 197 -1.24 -24.08 1.78
N TYR A 198 -0.69 -23.66 2.89
CA TYR A 198 0.64 -24.08 3.32
C TYR A 198 0.66 -24.51 4.78
N ASP A 199 1.36 -25.61 5.07
CA ASP A 199 1.57 -26.11 6.43
C ASP A 199 2.87 -25.55 7.00
N TYR A 200 2.74 -24.70 8.00
CA TYR A 200 3.86 -24.08 8.73
C TYR A 200 4.38 -24.94 9.89
N GLY A 201 3.85 -26.14 10.07
CA GLY A 201 4.32 -27.13 11.05
C GLY A 201 4.27 -26.61 12.49
N ALA A 202 5.39 -26.76 13.22
CA ALA A 202 5.49 -26.41 14.63
C ALA A 202 5.61 -24.90 14.90
N GLY A 203 5.92 -24.09 13.88
CA GLY A 203 5.96 -22.65 13.99
C GLY A 203 6.96 -21.97 13.04
N VAL A 204 6.49 -20.97 12.30
CA VAL A 204 7.29 -20.18 11.36
C VAL A 204 6.90 -18.71 11.48
N ASP A 205 7.88 -17.83 11.50
CA ASP A 205 7.68 -16.37 11.49
C ASP A 205 7.24 -15.89 10.10
N ILE A 206 5.93 -15.69 9.93
CA ILE A 206 5.31 -15.23 8.69
C ILE A 206 5.34 -13.71 8.51
N SER A 207 5.94 -12.96 9.41
CA SER A 207 6.28 -11.57 9.15
C SER A 207 7.51 -11.44 8.22
N ARG A 208 8.31 -12.49 8.08
CA ARG A 208 9.49 -12.54 7.19
C ARG A 208 9.08 -13.01 5.80
N TYR A 209 9.32 -12.18 4.79
CA TYR A 209 8.94 -12.49 3.40
C TYR A 209 9.46 -13.86 2.92
N ARG A 210 10.73 -14.20 3.19
CA ARG A 210 11.35 -15.47 2.82
C ARG A 210 10.67 -16.73 3.34
N ASN A 211 9.79 -16.57 4.32
CA ASN A 211 9.06 -17.69 4.95
C ASN A 211 7.65 -17.89 4.37
N ILE A 212 7.27 -17.14 3.32
CA ILE A 212 5.92 -17.16 2.76
C ILE A 212 5.98 -17.68 1.33
N PRO A 213 5.89 -19.01 1.11
CA PRO A 213 6.13 -19.58 -0.21
C PRO A 213 4.95 -19.48 -1.18
N VAL A 214 3.74 -19.16 -0.69
CA VAL A 214 2.50 -19.16 -1.49
C VAL A 214 1.81 -17.80 -1.49
N PRO A 215 1.03 -17.46 -2.54
CA PRO A 215 0.21 -16.24 -2.55
C PRO A 215 -0.78 -16.26 -1.40
N THR A 216 -0.76 -15.23 -0.58
CA THR A 216 -1.69 -15.12 0.55
C THR A 216 -1.73 -13.70 1.09
N SER A 217 -2.70 -13.42 1.95
CA SER A 217 -2.80 -12.16 2.68
C SER A 217 -2.85 -12.39 4.19
N TYR A 218 -2.41 -11.39 4.90
CA TYR A 218 -2.43 -11.32 6.36
C TYR A 218 -3.15 -10.03 6.76
N MET A 219 -4.43 -10.13 7.08
CA MET A 219 -5.20 -9.02 7.63
C MET A 219 -5.14 -9.09 9.15
N ALA A 220 -4.69 -8.03 9.80
CA ALA A 220 -4.68 -7.94 11.24
C ALA A 220 -6.10 -8.09 11.79
N TYR A 221 -6.26 -8.90 12.83
CA TYR A 221 -7.53 -9.07 13.52
C TYR A 221 -8.00 -7.76 14.15
N HIS A 222 -7.10 -7.09 14.88
CA HIS A 222 -7.36 -5.82 15.55
C HIS A 222 -6.03 -5.18 15.95
N SER A 223 -6.01 -3.85 16.04
CA SER A 223 -4.89 -3.10 16.62
C SER A 223 -5.33 -1.72 17.06
N ASP A 224 -4.92 -1.31 18.26
CA ASP A 224 -5.11 0.03 18.82
C ASP A 224 -3.96 1.00 18.46
N TYR A 225 -3.04 0.56 17.59
CA TYR A 225 -1.93 1.38 17.14
C TYR A 225 -2.21 2.05 15.80
N ASN A 226 -1.61 3.22 15.60
CA ASN A 226 -1.79 4.07 14.43
C ASN A 226 -0.79 3.80 13.30
N PHE A 227 -0.17 2.62 13.24
CA PHE A 227 0.83 2.33 12.22
C PHE A 227 0.79 0.88 11.71
N VAL A 228 1.35 0.69 10.52
CA VAL A 228 1.80 -0.58 9.96
C VAL A 228 2.91 -0.27 8.96
N GLY A 229 3.81 -1.21 8.70
CA GLY A 229 4.88 -0.96 7.75
C GLY A 229 5.70 -2.18 7.38
N GLY A 230 6.85 -1.92 6.81
CA GLY A 230 7.85 -2.91 6.43
C GLY A 230 9.26 -2.37 6.61
N TYR A 231 10.22 -3.27 6.80
CA TYR A 231 11.62 -2.95 6.98
C TYR A 231 12.51 -3.95 6.25
N ASP A 232 13.51 -3.44 5.58
CA ASP A 232 14.57 -4.22 4.96
C ASP A 232 15.85 -4.08 5.78
N TYR A 233 16.27 -5.16 6.42
CA TYR A 233 17.49 -5.21 7.22
C TYR A 233 18.78 -5.18 6.37
N GLY A 234 18.67 -5.46 5.08
CA GLY A 234 19.81 -5.41 4.16
C GLY A 234 20.27 -3.99 3.84
N VAL A 235 19.31 -3.06 3.74
CA VAL A 235 19.56 -1.63 3.48
C VAL A 235 19.24 -0.75 4.69
N GLU A 236 18.82 -1.35 5.81
CA GLU A 236 18.47 -0.67 7.07
C GLU A 236 17.43 0.46 6.88
N ALA A 237 16.45 0.23 6.01
CA ALA A 237 15.41 1.20 5.68
C ALA A 237 14.04 0.54 5.57
N GLY A 238 12.98 1.34 5.68
CA GLY A 238 11.62 0.85 5.60
C GLY A 238 10.62 1.96 5.37
N VAL A 239 9.35 1.60 5.35
CA VAL A 239 8.21 2.51 5.23
C VAL A 239 7.19 2.23 6.34
N LEU A 240 6.62 3.29 6.88
CA LEU A 240 5.49 3.24 7.81
C LEU A 240 4.30 3.95 7.19
N HIS A 241 3.14 3.34 7.29
CA HIS A 241 1.86 4.02 7.18
C HIS A 241 1.44 4.51 8.56
N ILE A 242 1.02 5.76 8.66
CA ILE A 242 0.55 6.38 9.90
C ILE A 242 -0.86 6.92 9.67
N ALA A 243 -1.82 6.45 10.46
CA ALA A 243 -3.19 6.95 10.47
C ALA A 243 -3.90 6.59 11.78
N ASP A 244 -4.91 7.35 12.15
CA ASP A 244 -5.76 7.05 13.31
C ASP A 244 -6.44 5.67 13.11
N HIS A 245 -6.22 4.73 14.01
CA HIS A 245 -6.77 3.39 13.92
C HIS A 245 -8.30 3.34 13.99
N HIS A 246 -8.96 4.35 14.57
CA HIS A 246 -10.43 4.45 14.56
C HIS A 246 -10.99 4.75 13.17
N VAL A 247 -10.21 5.40 12.31
CA VAL A 247 -10.58 5.72 10.92
C VAL A 247 -9.94 4.72 9.95
N SER A 248 -8.73 4.26 10.25
CA SER A 248 -7.96 3.30 9.47
C SER A 248 -7.70 2.00 10.25
N PRO A 249 -8.74 1.19 10.52
CA PRO A 249 -8.60 -0.06 11.26
C PRO A 249 -7.89 -1.14 10.43
N GLY A 250 -8.05 -1.12 9.11
CA GLY A 250 -7.52 -2.13 8.21
C GLY A 250 -6.00 -2.07 8.07
N LYS A 251 -5.33 -3.17 8.43
CA LYS A 251 -3.89 -3.37 8.27
C LYS A 251 -3.68 -4.73 7.61
N LYS A 252 -3.13 -4.74 6.41
CA LYS A 252 -3.04 -5.95 5.59
C LYS A 252 -1.72 -6.01 4.85
N GLN A 253 -1.14 -7.21 4.82
CA GLN A 253 -0.13 -7.58 3.84
C GLN A 253 -0.77 -8.48 2.77
N TRP A 254 -0.45 -8.23 1.52
CA TRP A 254 -0.60 -9.19 0.43
C TRP A 254 0.78 -9.58 -0.12
N THR A 255 0.94 -10.83 -0.51
CA THR A 255 2.16 -11.31 -1.16
C THR A 255 1.84 -12.31 -2.25
N TRP A 256 2.60 -12.30 -3.33
CA TRP A 256 2.63 -13.37 -4.33
C TRP A 256 3.36 -14.63 -3.82
N GLY A 257 4.10 -14.50 -2.71
CA GLY A 257 4.94 -15.54 -2.14
C GLY A 257 6.33 -15.57 -2.75
N CYS A 258 7.29 -16.18 -2.02
CA CYS A 258 8.68 -16.33 -2.46
C CYS A 258 8.94 -17.62 -3.27
N GLY A 259 7.94 -18.50 -3.40
CA GLY A 259 8.04 -19.73 -4.18
C GLY A 259 7.82 -19.56 -5.68
N ASP A 260 7.77 -20.66 -6.42
CA ASP A 260 7.74 -20.68 -7.89
C ASP A 260 6.57 -19.88 -8.49
N PHE A 261 5.42 -19.88 -7.83
CA PHE A 261 4.27 -19.11 -8.28
C PHE A 261 4.52 -17.59 -8.18
N GLY A 262 5.13 -17.14 -7.09
CA GLY A 262 5.51 -15.74 -6.91
C GLY A 262 6.54 -15.29 -7.95
N GLN A 263 7.53 -16.13 -8.21
CA GLN A 263 8.54 -15.89 -9.25
C GLN A 263 7.93 -15.83 -10.66
N ALA A 264 6.92 -16.65 -10.93
CA ALA A 264 6.20 -16.60 -12.21
C ALA A 264 5.41 -15.29 -12.36
N TRP A 265 4.77 -14.82 -11.28
CA TRP A 265 4.06 -13.54 -11.30
C TRP A 265 4.99 -12.35 -11.39
N ASP A 266 6.18 -12.40 -10.79
CA ASP A 266 7.20 -11.38 -10.97
C ASP A 266 7.49 -11.13 -12.45
N ARG A 267 7.74 -12.17 -13.23
CA ARG A 267 7.95 -12.06 -14.69
C ARG A 267 6.75 -11.51 -15.46
N ASN A 268 5.53 -11.67 -14.92
CA ASN A 268 4.32 -11.10 -15.54
C ASN A 268 4.10 -9.63 -15.20
N LEU A 269 4.63 -9.15 -14.08
CA LEU A 269 4.32 -7.84 -13.52
C LEU A 269 5.42 -6.80 -13.76
N THR A 270 6.66 -7.26 -13.89
CA THR A 270 7.82 -6.41 -14.15
C THR A 270 8.79 -7.10 -15.11
N ASP A 271 9.82 -6.38 -15.54
CA ASP A 271 10.95 -6.96 -16.28
C ASP A 271 12.12 -7.25 -15.33
N GLU A 272 12.64 -6.24 -14.62
CA GLU A 272 13.86 -6.34 -13.81
C GLU A 272 13.72 -5.76 -12.39
N SER A 273 12.58 -5.18 -12.04
CA SER A 273 12.43 -4.46 -10.76
C SER A 273 12.31 -5.39 -9.54
N GLY A 274 12.14 -6.70 -9.74
CA GLY A 274 12.14 -7.72 -8.70
C GLY A 274 10.81 -7.83 -7.93
N LEU A 275 10.86 -8.61 -6.87
CA LEU A 275 9.69 -9.01 -6.08
C LEU A 275 9.21 -7.87 -5.16
N TYR A 276 7.92 -7.86 -4.86
CA TYR A 276 7.31 -6.92 -3.93
C TYR A 276 6.17 -7.57 -3.13
N ILE A 277 5.80 -6.93 -2.03
CA ILE A 277 4.57 -7.16 -1.28
C ILE A 277 3.71 -5.91 -1.30
N GLU A 278 2.46 -6.04 -0.89
CA GLU A 278 1.56 -4.92 -0.67
C GLU A 278 1.31 -4.78 0.83
N LEU A 279 1.59 -3.58 1.38
CA LEU A 279 1.32 -3.24 2.78
C LEU A 279 0.12 -2.29 2.83
N MET A 280 -1.06 -2.87 2.72
CA MET A 280 -2.32 -2.16 2.52
C MET A 280 -2.90 -1.64 3.83
N THR A 281 -3.58 -0.49 3.72
CA THR A 281 -4.33 0.12 4.82
C THR A 281 -5.74 0.44 4.38
N GLY A 282 -6.73 0.04 5.18
CA GLY A 282 -8.15 0.24 4.90
C GLY A 282 -8.77 1.35 5.74
N MET A 283 -9.63 2.17 5.11
CA MET A 283 -10.37 3.23 5.78
C MET A 283 -11.79 2.77 6.06
N TYR A 284 -12.23 2.92 7.31
CA TYR A 284 -13.57 2.53 7.79
C TYR A 284 -13.91 1.04 7.66
N THR A 285 -12.94 0.20 7.29
CA THR A 285 -13.09 -1.25 7.24
C THR A 285 -11.78 -1.92 7.64
N ASP A 286 -11.85 -2.99 8.39
CA ASP A 286 -10.73 -3.83 8.81
C ASP A 286 -10.53 -5.05 7.89
N ASN A 287 -11.54 -5.41 7.12
CA ASN A 287 -11.51 -6.57 6.23
C ASN A 287 -11.78 -6.17 4.77
N GLN A 288 -11.02 -6.76 3.88
CA GLN A 288 -11.30 -6.74 2.45
C GLN A 288 -11.87 -8.13 2.07
N PRO A 289 -12.96 -8.25 1.31
CA PRO A 289 -13.66 -7.21 0.55
C PRO A 289 -14.89 -6.62 1.26
N ASP A 290 -14.91 -6.52 2.55
CA ASP A 290 -16.04 -5.93 3.25
C ASP A 290 -16.16 -4.44 2.92
N PHE A 291 -17.37 -4.00 2.64
CA PHE A 291 -17.66 -2.64 2.23
C PHE A 291 -18.22 -1.81 3.36
N THR A 292 -17.98 -0.52 3.31
CA THR A 292 -18.61 0.50 4.16
C THR A 292 -19.66 1.27 3.35
N TRP A 293 -20.48 2.07 3.99
CA TRP A 293 -21.54 2.80 3.36
C TRP A 293 -21.36 4.31 3.46
N LEU A 294 -21.65 5.01 2.36
CA LEU A 294 -21.95 6.43 2.33
C LEU A 294 -23.48 6.61 2.26
N LYS A 295 -24.01 7.36 3.21
CA LYS A 295 -25.45 7.77 3.17
C LYS A 295 -25.68 8.66 1.94
N PRO A 296 -26.96 8.87 1.53
CA PRO A 296 -27.26 9.88 0.53
C PRO A 296 -26.65 11.23 0.89
N TYR A 297 -25.95 11.86 -0.07
CA TYR A 297 -25.30 13.17 0.06
C TYR A 297 -24.25 13.26 1.16
N GLU A 298 -23.76 12.13 1.67
CA GLU A 298 -22.70 12.09 2.69
C GLU A 298 -21.32 12.29 2.05
N GLU A 299 -20.48 13.05 2.75
CA GLU A 299 -19.06 13.17 2.53
C GLU A 299 -18.28 12.58 3.71
N LYS A 300 -17.22 11.83 3.42
CA LYS A 300 -16.22 11.38 4.39
C LYS A 300 -14.86 11.91 4.00
N THR A 301 -14.13 12.41 4.98
CA THR A 301 -12.74 12.83 4.81
C THR A 301 -11.86 12.14 5.83
N PHE A 302 -10.63 11.85 5.43
CA PHE A 302 -9.62 11.25 6.31
C PHE A 302 -8.22 11.61 5.85
N THR A 303 -7.25 11.41 6.74
CA THR A 303 -5.83 11.63 6.46
C THR A 303 -5.05 10.39 6.83
N GLN A 304 -4.08 10.04 5.99
CA GLN A 304 -3.09 9.00 6.21
C GLN A 304 -1.74 9.48 5.68
N ALA A 305 -0.64 8.95 6.18
CA ALA A 305 0.68 9.31 5.71
C ALA A 305 1.58 8.10 5.50
N PHE A 306 2.46 8.20 4.50
CA PHE A 306 3.55 7.24 4.30
C PHE A 306 4.88 7.93 4.64
N MET A 307 5.60 7.33 5.58
CA MET A 307 6.84 7.87 6.15
C MET A 307 7.97 6.87 5.95
N PRO A 308 9.02 7.17 5.18
CA PRO A 308 10.23 6.36 5.19
C PRO A 308 10.95 6.50 6.53
N TYR A 309 11.66 5.45 6.94
CA TYR A 309 12.50 5.47 8.13
C TYR A 309 13.74 4.61 7.96
N LYS A 310 14.77 4.85 8.75
CA LYS A 310 16.04 4.13 8.64
C LYS A 310 16.71 3.91 9.99
N LYS A 311 17.47 2.80 10.10
CA LYS A 311 18.30 2.43 11.26
C LYS A 311 17.53 2.31 12.59
N VAL A 312 16.23 1.99 12.55
CA VAL A 312 15.38 1.78 13.72
C VAL A 312 15.02 0.30 13.91
N GLY A 313 15.08 -0.49 12.83
CA GLY A 313 14.68 -1.90 12.87
C GLY A 313 13.16 -2.08 12.97
N ALA A 314 12.73 -3.10 13.70
CA ALA A 314 11.31 -3.39 13.90
C ALA A 314 10.65 -2.39 14.83
N VAL A 315 9.89 -1.47 14.29
CA VAL A 315 9.16 -0.42 15.01
C VAL A 315 8.11 -1.03 15.93
N LYS A 316 7.99 -0.49 17.15
CA LYS A 316 7.01 -0.89 18.16
C LYS A 316 5.92 0.14 18.37
N ASN A 317 6.18 1.40 18.03
CA ASN A 317 5.20 2.47 17.97
C ASN A 317 5.68 3.56 17.02
N ALA A 318 4.74 4.28 16.39
CA ALA A 318 5.08 5.36 15.48
C ALA A 318 4.00 6.44 15.45
N SER A 319 4.46 7.67 15.20
CA SER A 319 3.66 8.85 14.89
C SER A 319 4.27 9.57 13.67
N LEU A 320 3.68 10.69 13.24
CA LEU A 320 4.26 11.51 12.16
C LEU A 320 5.61 12.17 12.55
N ASP A 321 5.92 12.23 13.84
CA ASP A 321 7.12 12.88 14.36
C ASP A 321 8.22 11.90 14.78
N ALA A 322 7.87 10.62 15.03
CA ALA A 322 8.83 9.65 15.56
C ALA A 322 8.45 8.19 15.27
N ALA A 323 9.46 7.34 15.11
CA ALA A 323 9.34 5.90 15.10
C ALA A 323 10.20 5.31 16.23
N LEU A 324 9.61 4.44 17.06
CA LEU A 324 10.27 3.83 18.21
C LEU A 324 10.58 2.35 17.93
N GLY A 325 11.86 2.01 17.86
CA GLY A 325 12.37 0.65 17.94
C GLY A 325 12.69 0.28 19.38
N LEU A 326 12.48 -0.97 19.74
CA LEU A 326 12.86 -1.53 21.03
C LEU A 326 13.49 -2.89 20.82
N GLU A 327 14.78 -3.00 21.16
CA GLU A 327 15.54 -4.24 21.15
C GLU A 327 15.86 -4.68 22.57
N ARG A 328 15.69 -5.97 22.83
CA ARG A 328 16.10 -6.56 24.12
C ARG A 328 17.60 -6.84 24.05
N CYS A 329 18.40 -6.08 24.79
CA CYS A 329 19.80 -6.42 25.05
C CYS A 329 19.89 -7.72 25.87
N LEU A 330 20.46 -8.76 25.28
CA LEU A 330 20.91 -9.91 26.06
C LEU A 330 22.22 -9.54 26.78
N PRO A 331 22.46 -10.02 28.01
CA PRO A 331 23.63 -9.62 28.81
C PRO A 331 24.99 -9.75 28.10
N LYS A 332 25.12 -10.64 27.14
CA LYS A 332 26.36 -10.82 26.36
C LYS A 332 26.62 -9.71 25.32
N ASN A 333 25.61 -8.94 24.95
CA ASN A 333 25.74 -7.85 23.95
C ASN A 333 25.79 -6.46 24.58
N CYS A 334 25.45 -6.32 25.85
CA CYS A 334 25.52 -5.05 26.57
C CYS A 334 26.95 -4.61 26.95
N LEU A 335 27.96 -5.46 26.76
CA LEU A 335 29.36 -5.16 27.12
C LEU A 335 30.15 -4.37 26.05
N TYR A 336 29.53 -4.03 24.90
CA TYR A 336 30.24 -3.39 23.80
C TYR A 336 29.72 -2.00 23.36
N GLN A 337 28.89 -1.36 24.15
CA GLN A 337 28.44 0.03 23.85
C GLN A 337 28.79 1.03 24.95
N HIS A 338 30.03 0.97 25.45
CA HIS A 338 30.66 2.13 26.10
C HIS A 338 32.04 2.33 25.45
N ASN A 339 32.08 3.18 24.41
CA ASN A 339 33.17 4.14 24.25
C ASN A 339 32.94 5.01 23.00
N THR A 340 32.84 6.30 23.31
CA THR A 340 33.05 7.54 22.56
C THR A 340 32.05 7.83 21.44
#